data_1d94968aa957f0a68b5d1a25c9e07dd9
#
_entry.id   1d94968aa957f0a68b5d1a25c9e07dd9
#
_cell.length_a   1.000
_cell.length_b   1.000
_cell.length_c   1.000
_cell.angle_alpha   90.00
_cell.angle_beta   90.00
_cell.angle_gamma   90.00
#
_symmetry.space_group_name_H-M   'P 1'
#
loop_
_entity.id
_entity.type
_entity.pdbx_description
1 polymer ?
#
loop_
_entity_poly.entity_id
_entity_poly.type
_entity_poly.pdbx_seq_one_letter_code
_entity_poly.pdbx_strand_id
1 'polypeptide(L)'
;MVQDYQYINQWTIKNRYPLPLIADILDGVGKKKVFMKLDLRWGYNNVRIKEGDEWKAAFMTHIRAYEPMVMYFGLTNSSTTFQAIMNNLFRDLINQGDTATFIDNILVATDTEEGHCHKLHSDHNSRNT
;
A
#
# COMPACT_ATOMS: atom_id res chain seq x y z
N MET A 1 -15.05 -0.40 7.28
CA MET A 1 -15.24 -0.86 8.66
C MET A 1 -13.91 -0.75 9.41
N VAL A 2 -13.92 -0.19 10.61
CA VAL A 2 -12.73 -0.05 11.46
C VAL A 2 -12.99 -0.82 12.76
N GLN A 3 -12.03 -1.63 13.17
CA GLN A 3 -12.07 -2.39 14.41
C GLN A 3 -10.97 -1.91 15.35
N ASP A 4 -11.20 -2.07 16.64
CA ASP A 4 -10.17 -1.80 17.66
C ASP A 4 -9.31 -3.06 17.84
N TYR A 5 -8.08 -2.98 17.38
CA TYR A 5 -7.10 -4.06 17.49
C TYR A 5 -5.99 -3.77 18.49
N GLN A 6 -6.21 -2.88 19.47
CA GLN A 6 -5.17 -2.51 20.43
C GLN A 6 -4.57 -3.70 21.15
N TYR A 7 -5.41 -4.63 21.57
CA TYR A 7 -4.94 -5.82 22.29
C TYR A 7 -4.01 -6.70 21.45
N ILE A 8 -4.44 -7.06 20.22
CA ILE A 8 -3.60 -7.87 19.34
C ILE A 8 -2.34 -7.13 18.91
N ASN A 9 -2.41 -5.82 18.73
CA ASN A 9 -1.27 -4.99 18.33
C ASN A 9 -0.16 -4.98 19.39
N GLN A 10 -0.50 -5.11 20.67
CA GLN A 10 0.49 -5.19 21.74
C GLN A 10 1.35 -6.47 21.64
N TRP A 11 0.78 -7.56 21.18
CA TRP A 11 1.41 -8.88 21.13
C TRP A 11 1.94 -9.25 19.74
N THR A 12 1.63 -8.44 18.73
CA THR A 12 2.10 -8.68 17.37
C THR A 12 3.56 -8.27 17.22
N ILE A 13 4.37 -9.13 16.63
CA ILE A 13 5.74 -8.80 16.24
C ILE A 13 5.67 -7.73 15.15
N LYS A 14 6.23 -6.56 15.43
CA LYS A 14 6.14 -5.42 14.53
C LYS A 14 7.05 -5.60 13.33
N ASN A 15 6.50 -5.44 12.14
CA ASN A 15 7.25 -5.35 10.92
C ASN A 15 7.92 -3.97 10.85
N ARG A 16 9.25 -3.94 10.84
CA ARG A 16 10.04 -2.71 10.83
C ARG A 16 10.42 -2.26 9.42
N TYR A 17 9.67 -2.68 8.41
CA TYR A 17 9.88 -2.19 7.07
C TYR A 17 9.73 -0.67 7.03
N PRO A 18 10.74 0.08 6.53
CA PRO A 18 10.70 1.54 6.59
C PRO A 18 9.63 2.10 5.64
N LEU A 19 8.81 3.01 6.17
CA LEU A 19 7.93 3.82 5.35
C LEU A 19 8.72 5.01 4.82
N PRO A 20 8.55 5.39 3.53
CA PRO A 20 9.24 6.56 2.99
C PRO A 20 8.71 7.84 3.64
N LEU A 21 9.59 8.83 3.80
CA LEU A 21 9.17 10.15 4.26
C LEU A 21 8.51 10.89 3.08
N ILE A 22 7.38 11.53 3.34
CA ILE A 22 6.66 12.29 2.32
C ILE A 22 7.54 13.40 1.75
N ALA A 23 8.32 14.07 2.59
CA ALA A 23 9.26 15.12 2.17
C ALA A 23 10.28 14.59 1.16
N ASP A 24 10.83 13.39 1.37
CA ASP A 24 11.79 12.77 0.44
C ASP A 24 11.14 12.44 -0.90
N ILE A 25 9.89 11.97 -0.89
CA ILE A 25 9.11 11.71 -2.10
C ILE A 25 8.90 13.00 -2.89
N LEU A 26 8.49 14.07 -2.22
CA LEU A 26 8.25 15.37 -2.85
C LEU A 26 9.54 15.97 -3.42
N ASP A 27 10.66 15.85 -2.73
CA ASP A 27 11.97 16.29 -3.21
C ASP A 27 12.39 15.54 -4.48
N GLY A 28 12.16 14.24 -4.51
CA GLY A 28 12.46 13.39 -5.66
C GLY A 28 11.68 13.76 -6.92
N VAL A 29 10.46 14.26 -6.79
CA VAL A 29 9.58 14.60 -7.92
C VAL A 29 9.46 16.09 -8.16
N GLY A 30 10.10 16.94 -7.35
CA GLY A 30 9.95 18.40 -7.40
C GLY A 30 10.46 19.05 -8.70
N LYS A 31 11.28 18.34 -9.46
CA LYS A 31 11.81 18.80 -10.76
C LYS A 31 10.96 18.37 -11.94
N LYS A 32 9.95 17.56 -11.73
CA LYS A 32 9.06 17.08 -12.79
C LYS A 32 7.96 18.10 -13.07
N LYS A 33 7.35 18.00 -14.24
CA LYS A 33 6.34 18.97 -14.71
C LYS A 33 4.93 18.41 -14.74
N VAL A 34 4.76 17.12 -14.95
CA VAL A 34 3.46 16.47 -15.04
C VAL A 34 3.34 15.46 -13.90
N PHE A 35 2.26 15.56 -13.13
CA PHE A 35 2.03 14.73 -11.96
C PHE A 35 0.68 14.04 -12.05
N MET A 36 0.62 12.80 -11.57
CA MET A 36 -0.62 12.07 -11.37
C MET A 36 -0.55 11.30 -10.05
N LYS A 37 -1.61 11.39 -9.28
CA LYS A 37 -1.79 10.58 -8.08
C LYS A 37 -2.87 9.54 -8.34
N LEU A 38 -2.58 8.29 -8.04
CA LEU A 38 -3.51 7.18 -8.12
C LEU A 38 -3.72 6.63 -6.71
N ASP A 39 -4.96 6.48 -6.32
CA ASP A 39 -5.33 5.83 -5.06
C ASP A 39 -5.85 4.43 -5.35
N LEU A 40 -5.32 3.43 -4.65
CA LEU A 40 -5.80 2.06 -4.77
C LEU A 40 -7.09 1.89 -3.98
N ARG A 41 -8.13 1.52 -4.69
CA ARG A 41 -9.42 1.25 -4.05
C ARG A 41 -9.33 -0.03 -3.23
N TRP A 42 -9.69 0.06 -1.95
CA TRP A 42 -9.69 -1.08 -1.04
C TRP A 42 -8.33 -1.77 -0.92
N GLY A 43 -7.24 -0.99 -0.94
CA GLY A 43 -5.87 -1.50 -1.00
C GLY A 43 -5.57 -2.59 0.02
N TYR A 44 -5.82 -2.35 1.31
CA TYR A 44 -5.58 -3.34 2.36
C TYR A 44 -6.43 -4.60 2.20
N ASN A 45 -7.67 -4.45 1.75
CA ASN A 45 -8.59 -5.57 1.59
C ASN A 45 -8.23 -6.48 0.39
N ASN A 46 -7.25 -6.09 -0.41
CA ASN A 46 -6.70 -6.93 -1.48
C ASN A 46 -5.56 -7.83 -1.01
N VAL A 47 -5.11 -7.70 0.24
CA VAL A 47 -4.03 -8.51 0.80
C VAL A 47 -4.61 -9.54 1.76
N ARG A 48 -4.32 -10.82 1.49
CA ARG A 48 -4.79 -11.95 2.28
C ARG A 48 -4.03 -12.04 3.60
N ILE A 49 -4.74 -12.27 4.71
CA ILE A 49 -4.13 -12.66 5.97
C ILE A 49 -3.58 -14.07 5.81
N LYS A 50 -2.42 -14.34 6.44
CA LYS A 50 -1.79 -15.65 6.41
C LYS A 50 -2.80 -16.73 6.82
N GLU A 51 -2.89 -17.78 6.01
CA GLU A 51 -3.77 -18.90 6.30
C GLU A 51 -3.44 -19.52 7.66
N GLY A 52 -4.47 -19.71 8.47
CA GLY A 52 -4.33 -20.19 9.84
C GLY A 52 -4.24 -19.09 10.90
N ASP A 53 -4.00 -17.83 10.50
CA ASP A 53 -3.88 -16.70 11.43
C ASP A 53 -5.12 -15.79 11.45
N GLU A 54 -6.16 -16.11 10.68
CA GLU A 54 -7.37 -15.27 10.56
C GLU A 54 -8.08 -15.07 11.90
N TRP A 55 -8.05 -16.06 12.76
CA TRP A 55 -8.71 -15.99 14.07
C TRP A 55 -8.12 -14.90 14.98
N LYS A 56 -6.87 -14.52 14.76
CA LYS A 56 -6.19 -13.47 15.55
C LYS A 56 -6.80 -12.09 15.33
N ALA A 57 -7.41 -11.87 14.18
CA ALA A 57 -8.09 -10.63 13.84
C ALA A 57 -9.62 -10.74 13.92
N ALA A 58 -10.14 -11.80 14.53
CA ALA A 58 -11.57 -12.01 14.67
C ALA A 58 -12.26 -10.85 15.39
N PHE A 59 -13.47 -10.56 14.97
CA PHE A 59 -14.30 -9.53 15.60
C PHE A 59 -15.72 -10.05 15.84
N MET A 60 -16.38 -9.45 16.82
CA MET A 60 -17.73 -9.83 17.18
C MET A 60 -18.74 -8.80 16.69
N THR A 61 -19.86 -9.30 16.20
CA THR A 61 -21.07 -8.51 15.97
C THR A 61 -22.15 -8.94 16.95
N HIS A 62 -23.27 -8.25 16.97
CA HIS A 62 -24.42 -8.66 17.80
C HIS A 62 -25.07 -9.97 17.35
N ILE A 63 -24.68 -10.49 16.19
CA ILE A 63 -25.21 -11.76 15.65
C ILE A 63 -24.22 -12.90 15.90
N ARG A 64 -22.95 -12.71 15.57
CA ARG A 64 -21.91 -13.74 15.68
C ARG A 64 -20.50 -13.17 15.57
N ALA A 65 -19.51 -14.02 15.81
CA ALA A 65 -18.10 -13.70 15.55
C ALA A 65 -17.74 -13.99 14.09
N TYR A 66 -16.87 -13.17 13.52
CA TYR A 66 -16.34 -13.31 12.16
C TYR A 66 -14.82 -13.24 12.17
N GLU A 67 -14.20 -13.96 11.26
CA GLU A 67 -12.76 -13.90 11.02
C GLU A 67 -12.49 -13.25 9.66
N PRO A 68 -11.76 -12.12 9.61
CA PRO A 68 -11.43 -11.50 8.32
C PRO A 68 -10.37 -12.34 7.60
N MET A 69 -10.52 -12.47 6.30
CA MET A 69 -9.55 -13.17 5.45
C MET A 69 -8.51 -12.23 4.84
N VAL A 70 -8.75 -10.94 4.90
CA VAL A 70 -7.92 -9.90 4.28
C VAL A 70 -7.55 -8.84 5.32
N MET A 71 -6.51 -8.06 5.02
CA MET A 71 -6.05 -7.01 5.92
C MET A 71 -7.07 -5.89 6.05
N TYR A 72 -7.12 -5.31 7.24
CA TYR A 72 -7.92 -4.13 7.57
C TYR A 72 -7.06 -3.01 8.15
N PHE A 73 -7.61 -1.81 8.17
CA PHE A 73 -7.05 -0.72 8.95
C PHE A 73 -7.03 -1.07 10.44
N GLY A 74 -6.01 -0.61 11.13
CA GLY A 74 -5.87 -0.78 12.58
C GLY A 74 -4.96 -1.91 13.02
N LEU A 75 -4.68 -2.90 12.16
CA LEU A 75 -3.66 -3.91 12.44
C LEU A 75 -2.26 -3.28 12.34
N THR A 76 -1.40 -3.57 13.31
CA THR A 76 -0.08 -2.94 13.42
C THR A 76 0.76 -3.04 12.15
N ASN A 77 0.76 -4.21 11.50
CA ASN A 77 1.63 -4.46 10.35
C ASN A 77 0.98 -4.19 8.99
N SER A 78 -0.27 -3.72 8.95
CA SER A 78 -0.97 -3.52 7.67
C SER A 78 -0.27 -2.51 6.76
N SER A 79 0.07 -1.34 7.28
CA SER A 79 0.71 -0.28 6.49
C SER A 79 2.09 -0.68 5.99
N THR A 80 2.93 -1.26 6.85
CA THR A 80 4.30 -1.66 6.51
C THR A 80 4.33 -2.83 5.53
N THR A 81 3.47 -3.81 5.72
CA THR A 81 3.34 -4.95 4.80
C THR A 81 2.84 -4.50 3.44
N PHE A 82 1.84 -3.62 3.40
CA PHE A 82 1.32 -3.08 2.15
C PHE A 82 2.37 -2.26 1.41
N GLN A 83 3.13 -1.42 2.12
CA GLN A 83 4.22 -0.65 1.52
C GLN A 83 5.27 -1.56 0.88
N ALA A 84 5.65 -2.64 1.55
CA ALA A 84 6.60 -3.61 1.00
C ALA A 84 6.08 -4.27 -0.27
N ILE A 85 4.81 -4.65 -0.30
CA ILE A 85 4.16 -5.23 -1.48
C ILE A 85 4.17 -4.23 -2.64
N MET A 86 3.79 -2.98 -2.38
CA MET A 86 3.76 -1.94 -3.40
C MET A 86 5.16 -1.65 -3.96
N ASN A 87 6.16 -1.57 -3.10
CA ASN A 87 7.55 -1.37 -3.53
C ASN A 87 8.06 -2.53 -4.40
N ASN A 88 7.65 -3.75 -4.11
CA ASN A 88 8.00 -4.91 -4.93
C ASN A 88 7.31 -4.90 -6.29
N LEU A 89 6.01 -4.58 -6.32
CA LEU A 89 5.24 -4.54 -7.56
C LEU A 89 5.72 -3.46 -8.52
N PHE A 90 6.12 -2.32 -8.01
CA PHE A 90 6.53 -1.16 -8.81
C PHE A 90 8.03 -0.89 -8.76
N ARG A 91 8.82 -1.88 -8.36
CA ARG A 91 10.27 -1.73 -8.17
C ARG A 91 10.97 -1.10 -9.37
N ASP A 92 10.70 -1.61 -10.57
CA ASP A 92 11.37 -1.15 -11.79
C ASP A 92 11.02 0.31 -12.10
N LEU A 93 9.75 0.69 -11.91
CA LEU A 93 9.29 2.05 -12.14
C LEU A 93 9.82 3.02 -11.08
N ILE A 94 9.91 2.59 -9.85
CA ILE A 94 10.50 3.38 -8.75
C ILE A 94 11.99 3.62 -9.01
N ASN A 95 12.72 2.61 -9.48
CA ASN A 95 14.14 2.72 -9.80
C ASN A 95 14.41 3.68 -10.96
N GLN A 96 13.44 3.86 -11.87
CA GLN A 96 13.55 4.85 -12.94
C GLN A 96 13.40 6.30 -12.43
N GLY A 97 12.94 6.49 -11.19
CA GLY A 97 12.82 7.80 -10.56
C GLY A 97 11.54 8.57 -10.86
N ASP A 98 10.64 8.03 -11.66
CA ASP A 98 9.41 8.71 -12.07
C ASP A 98 8.18 8.30 -11.26
N THR A 99 8.29 7.27 -10.47
CA THR A 99 7.19 6.73 -9.68
C THR A 99 7.60 6.61 -8.22
N ALA A 100 6.70 6.99 -7.32
CA ALA A 100 6.85 6.78 -5.89
C ALA A 100 5.57 6.20 -5.31
N THR A 101 5.71 5.38 -4.29
CA THR A 101 4.57 4.79 -3.61
C THR A 101 4.58 5.18 -2.14
N PHE A 102 3.42 5.49 -1.61
CA PHE A 102 3.22 5.69 -0.18
C PHE A 102 1.94 4.97 0.24
N ILE A 103 2.10 3.78 0.81
CA ILE A 103 1.02 2.89 1.20
C ILE A 103 0.12 2.60 -0.02
N ASP A 104 -1.11 3.09 -0.05
CA ASP A 104 -2.07 2.86 -1.13
C ASP A 104 -2.08 3.97 -2.20
N ASN A 105 -1.19 4.95 -2.06
CA ASN A 105 -1.05 6.05 -3.01
C ASN A 105 0.12 5.81 -3.94
N ILE A 106 -0.09 5.99 -5.23
CA ILE A 106 0.95 5.92 -6.25
C ILE A 106 1.09 7.29 -6.89
N LEU A 107 2.27 7.86 -6.83
CA LEU A 107 2.58 9.14 -7.48
C LEU A 107 3.43 8.89 -8.71
N VAL A 108 2.95 9.32 -9.87
CA VAL A 108 3.69 9.28 -11.13
C VAL A 108 4.02 10.71 -11.54
N ALA A 109 5.29 10.98 -11.78
CA ALA A 109 5.77 12.32 -12.17
C ALA A 109 6.68 12.20 -13.37
N THR A 110 6.45 13.00 -14.40
CA THR A 110 7.23 12.99 -15.65
C THR A 110 7.51 14.40 -16.12
N ASP A 111 8.49 14.56 -17.03
CA ASP A 111 8.84 15.86 -17.62
C ASP A 111 7.92 16.24 -18.77
N THR A 112 7.32 15.27 -19.44
CA THR A 112 6.47 15.49 -20.62
C THR A 112 5.16 14.73 -20.49
N GLU A 113 4.13 15.24 -21.16
CA GLU A 113 2.82 14.62 -21.20
C GLU A 113 2.83 13.24 -21.89
N GLU A 114 3.59 13.10 -22.96
CA GLU A 114 3.78 11.83 -23.68
C GLU A 114 4.45 10.78 -22.80
N GLY A 115 5.52 11.15 -22.09
CA GLY A 115 6.19 10.28 -21.13
C GLY A 115 5.27 9.85 -20.00
N HIS A 116 4.39 10.72 -19.58
CA HIS A 116 3.39 10.44 -18.55
C HIS A 116 2.41 9.34 -18.99
N CYS A 117 1.87 9.45 -20.19
CA CYS A 117 0.98 8.42 -20.76
C CYS A 117 1.68 7.05 -20.86
N HIS A 118 2.93 7.02 -21.29
CA HIS A 118 3.71 5.79 -21.38
C HIS A 118 3.91 5.14 -20.00
N LYS A 119 4.21 5.94 -18.97
CA LYS A 119 4.36 5.45 -17.59
C LYS A 119 3.07 4.88 -17.04
N LEU A 120 1.94 5.53 -17.26
CA LEU A 120 0.64 5.04 -16.85
C LEU A 120 0.34 3.67 -17.46
N HIS A 121 0.68 3.45 -18.72
CA HIS A 121 0.51 2.16 -19.38
C HIS A 121 1.37 1.08 -18.72
N SER A 122 2.61 1.38 -18.36
CA SER A 122 3.50 0.48 -17.65
C SER A 122 2.97 0.14 -16.25
N ASP A 123 2.47 1.13 -15.53
CA ASP A 123 1.85 0.93 -14.20
C ASP A 123 0.61 0.03 -14.29
N HIS A 124 -0.21 0.21 -15.32
CA HIS A 124 -1.38 -0.64 -15.55
C HIS A 124 -0.99 -2.10 -15.80
N ASN A 125 0.03 -2.33 -16.62
CA ASN A 125 0.53 -3.68 -16.89
C ASN A 125 1.08 -4.35 -15.63
N SER A 126 1.76 -3.60 -14.77
CA SER A 126 2.28 -4.13 -13.51
C SER A 126 1.18 -4.59 -12.55
N ARG A 127 0.00 -3.97 -12.61
CA ARG A 127 -1.15 -4.37 -11.79
C ARG A 127 -1.78 -5.69 -12.21
N ASN A 128 -1.65 -6.05 -13.47
CA ASN A 128 -2.26 -7.25 -14.04
C ASN A 128 -1.37 -8.50 -13.88
N THR A 129 -0.19 -8.34 -13.36
CA THR A 129 0.74 -9.42 -13.06
C THR A 129 0.82 -9.69 -11.58
#